data_da0858a85a5bdacef44d68413c63b4bb
#
_entry.id   da0858a85a5bdacef44d68413c63b4bb
#
_cell.length_a   1.000
_cell.length_b   1.000
_cell.length_c   1.000
_cell.angle_alpha   90.00
_cell.angle_beta   90.00
_cell.angle_gamma   90.00
#
_symmetry.space_group_name_H-M   'P 1'
#
loop_
_entity.id
_entity.type
_entity.pdbx_description
1 polymer ?
#
loop_
_entity_poly.entity_id
_entity_poly.type
_entity_poly.pdbx_seq_one_letter_code
_entity_poly.pdbx_strand_id
1 'polypeptide(L)'
;DICADIPSGVFFDGPGNKTLESVDIKCDGGVACYISGKADAFLELDDGSIAVVDFKTTHMSSDKAKDYSTQLHAYKYALENNREGKPHLSPITKLGIIVFEPDIDKKMIKVSESSQGIVHKAQWFEIPIDEDSFVSYVKTVVKVLSSENIPDSAESCQFCDYRKKVK
;
A
#
# COMPACT_ATOMS: atom_id res chain seq x y z
N ASP A 1 14.47 20.48 -1.02
CA ASP A 1 13.71 19.31 -0.55
C ASP A 1 12.69 18.90 -1.62
N ILE A 2 12.70 17.63 -2.00
CA ILE A 2 11.80 17.10 -3.05
C ILE A 2 10.39 16.89 -2.46
N CYS A 3 10.31 16.56 -1.16
CA CYS A 3 9.07 16.36 -0.42
C CYS A 3 9.29 16.80 1.02
N ALA A 4 8.70 17.93 1.41
CA ALA A 4 8.96 18.57 2.71
C ALA A 4 8.40 17.76 3.91
N ASP A 5 7.34 16.99 3.68
CA ASP A 5 6.59 16.31 4.75
C ASP A 5 7.00 14.86 4.97
N ILE A 6 7.97 14.36 4.18
CA ILE A 6 8.47 12.99 4.35
C ILE A 6 9.25 12.89 5.67
N PRO A 7 9.04 11.84 6.47
CA PRO A 7 9.83 11.60 7.68
C PRO A 7 11.35 11.57 7.38
N SER A 8 12.15 12.09 8.31
CA SER A 8 13.60 12.03 8.19
C SER A 8 14.12 10.60 8.26
N GLY A 9 15.06 10.27 7.36
CA GLY A 9 15.60 8.92 7.26
C GLY A 9 16.32 8.66 5.93
N VAL A 10 16.67 7.41 5.69
CA VAL A 10 17.38 6.98 4.49
C VAL A 10 16.60 5.87 3.77
N PHE A 11 16.32 6.06 2.48
CA PHE A 11 15.75 4.99 1.66
C PHE A 11 16.74 3.85 1.48
N PHE A 12 16.24 2.63 1.57
CA PHE A 12 17.01 1.42 1.31
C PHE A 12 16.17 0.37 0.59
N ASP A 13 16.84 -0.57 -0.09
CA ASP A 13 16.18 -1.60 -0.90
C ASP A 13 15.42 -2.65 -0.07
N GLY A 14 15.64 -2.67 1.25
CA GLY A 14 15.00 -3.63 2.15
C GLY A 14 15.14 -5.08 1.67
N PRO A 15 14.03 -5.83 1.60
CA PRO A 15 14.02 -7.18 1.05
C PRO A 15 14.26 -7.24 -0.46
N GLY A 16 14.40 -6.11 -1.15
CA GLY A 16 14.50 -6.03 -2.61
C GLY A 16 13.24 -6.57 -3.30
N ASN A 17 13.41 -7.19 -4.46
CA ASN A 17 12.32 -7.78 -5.24
C ASN A 17 11.71 -9.08 -4.65
N LYS A 18 12.04 -9.45 -3.41
CA LYS A 18 11.54 -10.68 -2.79
C LYS A 18 10.04 -10.56 -2.47
N THR A 19 9.32 -11.64 -2.70
CA THR A 19 7.92 -11.74 -2.29
C THR A 19 7.82 -11.85 -0.78
N LEU A 20 7.06 -10.94 -0.18
CA LEU A 20 6.67 -10.98 1.23
C LEU A 20 5.62 -12.07 1.40
N GLU A 21 5.70 -12.84 2.48
CA GLU A 21 4.66 -13.77 2.88
C GLU A 21 4.55 -13.82 4.40
N SER A 22 3.32 -13.65 4.90
CA SER A 22 3.06 -13.76 6.33
C SER A 22 2.89 -15.20 6.79
N VAL A 23 2.95 -15.41 8.09
CA VAL A 23 2.37 -16.59 8.72
C VAL A 23 0.86 -16.62 8.47
N ASP A 24 0.24 -17.77 8.74
CA ASP A 24 -1.19 -17.94 8.54
C ASP A 24 -2.00 -17.12 9.55
N ILE A 25 -2.96 -16.36 9.05
CA ILE A 25 -4.01 -15.70 9.82
C ILE A 25 -5.15 -16.70 9.99
N LYS A 26 -5.39 -17.11 11.23
CA LYS A 26 -6.50 -18.02 11.56
C LYS A 26 -7.83 -17.28 11.47
N CYS A 27 -8.77 -17.84 10.71
CA CYS A 27 -10.12 -17.34 10.51
C CYS A 27 -11.15 -18.31 11.10
N ASP A 28 -12.40 -17.87 11.16
CA ASP A 28 -13.49 -18.71 11.64
C ASP A 28 -13.71 -19.94 10.75
N GLY A 29 -14.29 -21.01 11.33
CA GLY A 29 -14.57 -22.25 10.58
C GLY A 29 -13.34 -23.08 10.24
N GLY A 30 -12.19 -22.84 10.88
CA GLY A 30 -10.95 -23.59 10.64
C GLY A 30 -10.22 -23.22 9.34
N VAL A 31 -10.66 -22.16 8.67
CA VAL A 31 -10.01 -21.61 7.49
C VAL A 31 -8.81 -20.75 7.91
N ALA A 32 -7.76 -20.74 7.10
CA ALA A 32 -6.62 -19.85 7.27
C ALA A 32 -6.29 -19.17 5.95
N CYS A 33 -5.73 -17.97 6.03
CA CYS A 33 -5.19 -17.24 4.89
C CYS A 33 -3.82 -16.67 5.26
N TYR A 34 -3.07 -16.23 4.27
CA TYR A 34 -1.83 -15.49 4.49
C TYR A 34 -1.77 -14.30 3.55
N ILE A 35 -0.96 -13.32 3.90
CA ILE A 35 -0.71 -12.14 3.07
C ILE A 35 0.51 -12.44 2.20
N SER A 36 0.39 -12.12 0.91
CA SER A 36 1.51 -12.19 -0.03
C SER A 36 1.54 -10.95 -0.91
N GLY A 37 2.73 -10.39 -1.14
CA GLY A 37 2.87 -9.20 -1.96
C GLY A 37 4.31 -8.75 -2.11
N LYS A 38 4.48 -7.56 -2.70
CA LYS A 38 5.76 -6.86 -2.84
C LYS A 38 5.54 -5.41 -2.48
N ALA A 39 6.35 -4.88 -1.56
CA ALA A 39 6.34 -3.45 -1.24
C ALA A 39 7.30 -2.71 -2.17
N ASP A 40 7.01 -1.42 -2.42
CA ASP A 40 7.79 -0.61 -3.35
C ASP A 40 9.11 -0.13 -2.74
N ALA A 41 9.06 0.42 -1.52
CA ALA A 41 10.22 1.00 -0.88
C ALA A 41 10.14 0.99 0.65
N PHE A 42 11.29 1.20 1.28
CA PHE A 42 11.45 1.31 2.72
C PHE A 42 12.30 2.51 3.08
N LEU A 43 11.95 3.16 4.17
CA LEU A 43 12.70 4.27 4.73
C LEU A 43 13.12 3.89 6.15
N GLU A 44 14.43 3.80 6.41
CA GLU A 44 14.97 3.68 7.75
C GLU A 44 14.95 5.07 8.39
N LEU A 45 14.19 5.21 9.46
CA LEU A 45 14.03 6.45 10.18
C LEU A 45 15.23 6.74 11.09
N ASP A 46 15.41 7.98 11.51
CA ASP A 46 16.52 8.40 12.36
C ASP A 46 16.57 7.69 13.72
N ASP A 47 15.45 7.14 14.18
CA ASP A 47 15.34 6.33 15.40
C ASP A 47 15.62 4.84 15.18
N GLY A 48 15.95 4.43 13.96
CA GLY A 48 16.19 3.04 13.57
C GLY A 48 14.92 2.22 13.29
N SER A 49 13.74 2.82 13.42
CA SER A 49 12.51 2.17 13.00
C SER A 49 12.29 2.33 11.48
N ILE A 50 11.28 1.67 10.95
CA ILE A 50 11.07 1.57 9.50
C ILE A 50 9.72 2.17 9.11
N ALA A 51 9.71 2.94 8.03
CA ALA A 51 8.50 3.28 7.30
C ALA A 51 8.36 2.42 6.04
N VAL A 52 7.18 1.86 5.81
CA VAL A 52 6.81 1.24 4.53
C VAL A 52 6.23 2.33 3.63
N VAL A 53 6.80 2.43 2.44
CA VAL A 53 6.48 3.49 1.47
C VAL A 53 5.97 2.88 0.18
N ASP A 54 4.88 3.42 -0.33
CA ASP A 54 4.32 3.08 -1.63
C ASP A 54 4.34 4.33 -2.53
N PHE A 55 4.70 4.17 -3.80
CA PHE A 55 4.79 5.27 -4.76
C PHE A 55 3.56 5.31 -5.65
N LYS A 56 2.98 6.50 -5.80
CA LYS A 56 1.85 6.71 -6.70
C LYS A 56 2.08 7.91 -7.62
N THR A 57 1.69 7.75 -8.88
CA THR A 57 1.67 8.82 -9.89
C THR A 57 0.23 9.17 -10.21
N THR A 58 -0.42 9.95 -9.36
CA THR A 58 -1.83 10.31 -9.48
C THR A 58 -2.11 11.61 -8.77
N HIS A 59 -3.26 12.21 -9.06
CA HIS A 59 -3.80 13.23 -8.17
C HIS A 59 -4.37 12.58 -6.90
N MET A 60 -3.87 12.96 -5.74
CA MET A 60 -4.22 12.38 -4.45
C MET A 60 -4.85 13.43 -3.53
N SER A 61 -5.82 12.99 -2.75
CA SER A 61 -6.32 13.69 -1.56
C SER A 61 -6.16 12.80 -0.33
N SER A 62 -6.23 13.39 0.86
CA SER A 62 -6.14 12.61 2.11
C SER A 62 -7.21 11.52 2.21
N ASP A 63 -8.39 11.72 1.62
CA ASP A 63 -9.43 10.69 1.61
C ASP A 63 -9.09 9.54 0.66
N LYS A 64 -8.56 9.83 -0.52
CA LYS A 64 -8.09 8.79 -1.45
C LYS A 64 -6.88 8.04 -0.91
N ALA A 65 -6.03 8.67 -0.11
CA ALA A 65 -4.90 7.99 0.52
C ALA A 65 -5.36 6.84 1.43
N LYS A 66 -6.52 6.97 2.06
CA LYS A 66 -7.11 5.91 2.91
C LYS A 66 -7.42 4.63 2.14
N ASP A 67 -7.70 4.72 0.83
CA ASP A 67 -7.97 3.54 -0.01
C ASP A 67 -6.76 2.59 -0.10
N TYR A 68 -5.55 3.12 0.14
CA TYR A 68 -4.30 2.34 0.15
C TYR A 68 -3.94 1.79 1.54
N SER A 69 -4.73 2.10 2.57
CA SER A 69 -4.48 1.65 3.94
C SER A 69 -4.34 0.13 4.02
N THR A 70 -5.26 -0.61 3.41
CA THR A 70 -5.23 -2.09 3.40
C THR A 70 -3.94 -2.64 2.77
N GLN A 71 -3.45 -2.03 1.68
CA GLN A 71 -2.21 -2.46 1.01
C GLN A 71 -1.00 -2.27 1.92
N LEU A 72 -0.85 -1.09 2.53
CA LEU A 72 0.28 -0.79 3.41
C LEU A 72 0.28 -1.62 4.69
N HIS A 73 -0.90 -1.84 5.29
CA HIS A 73 -1.03 -2.75 6.44
C HIS A 73 -0.71 -4.20 6.06
N ALA A 74 -1.07 -4.65 4.85
CA ALA A 74 -0.72 -5.96 4.36
C ALA A 74 0.81 -6.14 4.29
N TYR A 75 1.54 -5.14 3.79
CA TYR A 75 3.00 -5.16 3.76
C TYR A 75 3.61 -5.18 5.16
N LYS A 76 3.15 -4.27 6.05
CA LYS A 76 3.57 -4.25 7.46
C LYS A 76 3.36 -5.62 8.11
N TYR A 77 2.14 -6.15 8.02
CA TYR A 77 1.80 -7.44 8.63
C TYR A 77 2.70 -8.57 8.10
N ALA A 78 2.90 -8.65 6.79
CA ALA A 78 3.72 -9.68 6.17
C ALA A 78 5.20 -9.59 6.53
N LEU A 79 5.72 -8.38 6.83
CA LEU A 79 7.10 -8.15 7.22
C LEU A 79 7.35 -8.43 8.69
N GLU A 80 6.44 -8.03 9.57
CA GLU A 80 6.60 -8.23 11.02
C GLU A 80 6.16 -9.63 11.47
N ASN A 81 5.27 -10.29 10.69
CA ASN A 81 4.78 -11.64 10.93
C ASN A 81 5.16 -12.58 9.78
N ASN A 82 6.40 -12.52 9.34
CA ASN A 82 6.86 -13.23 8.17
C ASN A 82 6.87 -14.76 8.35
N ARG A 83 6.59 -15.48 7.27
CA ARG A 83 6.80 -16.92 7.19
C ARG A 83 8.30 -17.23 7.19
N GLU A 84 8.68 -18.38 7.72
CA GLU A 84 10.06 -18.83 7.73
C GLU A 84 10.71 -18.76 6.32
N GLY A 85 11.91 -18.23 6.24
CA GLY A 85 12.63 -18.01 4.98
C GLY A 85 12.14 -16.82 4.14
N LYS A 86 11.16 -16.07 4.60
CA LYS A 86 10.67 -14.84 3.95
C LYS A 86 11.25 -13.59 4.63
N PRO A 87 11.28 -12.46 3.91
CA PRO A 87 11.82 -11.22 4.45
C PRO A 87 11.14 -10.80 5.75
N HIS A 88 11.94 -10.32 6.69
CA HIS A 88 11.50 -9.76 7.96
C HIS A 88 12.05 -8.34 8.12
N LEU A 89 11.20 -7.41 8.52
CA LEU A 89 11.57 -6.06 8.94
C LEU A 89 10.70 -5.64 10.12
N SER A 90 11.32 -5.14 11.18
CA SER A 90 10.64 -4.69 12.41
C SER A 90 11.58 -3.82 13.24
N PRO A 91 11.11 -2.78 13.99
CA PRO A 91 9.71 -2.36 14.03
C PRO A 91 9.33 -1.46 12.86
N ILE A 92 8.11 -1.64 12.33
CA ILE A 92 7.52 -0.74 11.34
C ILE A 92 6.59 0.22 12.06
N THR A 93 7.00 1.48 12.15
CA THR A 93 6.31 2.52 12.93
C THR A 93 5.56 3.53 12.07
N LYS A 94 5.80 3.54 10.76
CA LYS A 94 5.10 4.41 9.82
C LYS A 94 4.69 3.69 8.54
N LEU A 95 3.55 4.09 8.03
CA LEU A 95 3.04 3.71 6.71
C LEU A 95 2.76 4.97 5.92
N GLY A 96 3.14 5.02 4.66
CA GLY A 96 2.84 6.20 3.89
C GLY A 96 2.97 6.04 2.38
N ILE A 97 2.42 7.02 1.70
CA ILE A 97 2.41 7.11 0.25
C ILE A 97 3.19 8.35 -0.17
N ILE A 98 4.11 8.20 -1.09
CA ILE A 98 4.69 9.33 -1.79
C ILE A 98 4.01 9.45 -3.15
N VAL A 99 3.33 10.56 -3.32
CA VAL A 99 2.63 10.86 -4.56
C VAL A 99 3.47 11.81 -5.40
N PHE A 100 3.72 11.41 -6.64
CA PHE A 100 4.31 12.26 -7.66
C PHE A 100 3.21 12.76 -8.59
N GLU A 101 2.84 14.02 -8.47
CA GLU A 101 1.87 14.67 -9.33
C GLU A 101 2.57 15.52 -10.39
N PRO A 102 2.34 15.29 -11.69
CA PRO A 102 2.89 16.13 -12.73
C PRO A 102 2.41 17.58 -12.57
N ASP A 103 3.32 18.54 -12.56
CA ASP A 103 2.98 19.96 -12.57
C ASP A 103 2.68 20.40 -14.01
N ILE A 104 1.41 20.28 -14.40
CA ILE A 104 0.94 20.57 -15.76
C ILE A 104 1.07 22.05 -16.12
N ASP A 105 1.17 22.93 -15.15
CA ASP A 105 1.34 24.38 -15.36
C ASP A 105 2.79 24.73 -15.72
N LYS A 106 3.73 23.81 -15.45
CA LYS A 106 5.13 23.98 -15.79
C LYS A 106 5.45 23.27 -17.10
N LYS A 107 6.07 24.02 -18.01
CA LYS A 107 6.61 23.43 -19.24
C LYS A 107 7.69 22.42 -18.90
N MET A 108 7.87 21.43 -19.78
CA MET A 108 9.01 20.52 -19.72
C MET A 108 10.31 21.31 -19.54
N ILE A 109 11.07 20.93 -18.53
CA ILE A 109 12.38 21.56 -18.26
C ILE A 109 13.47 20.80 -19.02
N LYS A 110 14.44 21.53 -19.52
CA LYS A 110 15.64 20.96 -20.11
C LYS A 110 16.54 20.45 -18.98
N VAL A 111 16.66 19.12 -18.85
CA VAL A 111 17.47 18.48 -17.79
C VAL A 111 18.93 18.40 -18.23
N SER A 112 19.17 18.20 -19.54
CA SER A 112 20.48 18.24 -20.18
C SER A 112 20.34 18.65 -21.65
N GLU A 113 21.45 18.74 -22.38
CA GLU A 113 21.37 19.05 -23.83
C GLU A 113 20.57 18.02 -24.63
N SER A 114 20.50 16.77 -24.15
CA SER A 114 19.84 15.62 -24.80
C SER A 114 18.59 15.13 -24.09
N SER A 115 18.20 15.70 -22.94
CA SER A 115 17.05 15.23 -22.18
C SER A 115 16.16 16.34 -21.69
N GLN A 116 14.85 16.06 -21.69
CA GLN A 116 13.80 16.90 -21.12
C GLN A 116 13.13 16.13 -19.99
N GLY A 117 12.69 16.83 -18.96
CA GLY A 117 12.00 16.27 -17.82
C GLY A 117 10.67 16.95 -17.57
N ILE A 118 9.78 16.24 -16.90
CA ILE A 118 8.53 16.79 -16.40
C ILE A 118 8.74 17.15 -14.93
N VAL A 119 8.27 18.33 -14.54
CA VAL A 119 8.27 18.74 -13.12
C VAL A 119 7.15 18.00 -12.41
N HIS A 120 7.48 17.39 -11.29
CA HIS A 120 6.52 16.74 -10.41
C HIS A 120 6.51 17.49 -9.07
N LYS A 121 5.32 17.55 -8.46
CA LYS A 121 5.19 17.85 -7.03
C LYS A 121 5.20 16.51 -6.30
N ALA A 122 6.05 16.35 -5.30
CA ALA A 122 6.06 15.18 -4.44
C ALA A 122 5.38 15.54 -3.11
N GLN A 123 4.49 14.68 -2.63
CA GLN A 123 3.78 14.86 -1.37
C GLN A 123 3.71 13.56 -0.60
N TRP A 124 3.96 13.62 0.72
CA TRP A 124 3.79 12.53 1.64
C TRP A 124 2.38 12.50 2.23
N PHE A 125 1.79 11.32 2.26
CA PHE A 125 0.53 11.04 2.95
C PHE A 125 0.77 9.91 3.95
N GLU A 126 0.76 10.25 5.24
CA GLU A 126 0.88 9.26 6.31
C GLU A 126 -0.45 8.52 6.49
N ILE A 127 -0.36 7.20 6.62
CA ILE A 127 -1.50 6.32 6.89
C ILE A 127 -1.40 5.86 8.35
N PRO A 128 -2.39 6.16 9.20
CA PRO A 128 -2.40 5.69 10.57
C PRO A 128 -2.35 4.16 10.66
N ILE A 129 -1.53 3.64 11.57
CA ILE A 129 -1.43 2.20 11.79
C ILE A 129 -2.60 1.75 12.65
N ASP A 130 -3.37 0.79 12.14
CA ASP A 130 -4.46 0.10 12.84
C ASP A 130 -4.47 -1.39 12.41
N GLU A 131 -3.61 -2.17 13.06
CA GLU A 131 -3.42 -3.57 12.71
C GLU A 131 -4.62 -4.42 13.08
N ASP A 132 -5.31 -4.11 14.18
CA ASP A 132 -6.49 -4.86 14.62
C ASP A 132 -7.64 -4.72 13.60
N SER A 133 -7.89 -3.50 13.12
CA SER A 133 -8.86 -3.25 12.06
C SER A 133 -8.48 -3.95 10.76
N PHE A 134 -7.20 -3.95 10.40
CA PHE A 134 -6.71 -4.67 9.23
C PHE A 134 -6.95 -6.17 9.32
N VAL A 135 -6.56 -6.81 10.43
CA VAL A 135 -6.76 -8.26 10.64
C VAL A 135 -8.25 -8.61 10.65
N SER A 136 -9.07 -7.78 11.28
CA SER A 136 -10.54 -7.94 11.29
C SER A 136 -11.13 -7.87 9.87
N TYR A 137 -10.66 -6.90 9.07
CA TYR A 137 -11.05 -6.78 7.68
C TYR A 137 -10.66 -8.03 6.86
N VAL A 138 -9.43 -8.52 6.99
CA VAL A 138 -8.97 -9.75 6.31
C VAL A 138 -9.87 -10.93 6.66
N LYS A 139 -10.20 -11.13 7.95
CA LYS A 139 -11.12 -12.20 8.38
C LYS A 139 -12.51 -12.06 7.76
N THR A 140 -13.00 -10.83 7.64
CA THR A 140 -14.29 -10.55 6.98
C THR A 140 -14.25 -10.93 5.50
N VAL A 141 -13.17 -10.58 4.80
CA VAL A 141 -12.98 -10.97 3.39
C VAL A 141 -12.95 -12.49 3.24
N VAL A 142 -12.19 -13.19 4.09
CA VAL A 142 -12.12 -14.66 4.06
C VAL A 142 -13.50 -15.28 4.34
N LYS A 143 -14.26 -14.75 5.29
CA LYS A 143 -15.63 -15.22 5.57
C LYS A 143 -16.53 -15.10 4.35
N VAL A 144 -16.46 -13.99 3.62
CA VAL A 144 -17.23 -13.79 2.38
C VAL A 144 -16.80 -14.79 1.31
N LEU A 145 -15.49 -14.97 1.10
CA LEU A 145 -14.94 -15.89 0.09
C LEU A 145 -15.21 -17.36 0.39
N SER A 146 -15.39 -17.71 1.67
CA SER A 146 -15.71 -19.06 2.12
C SER A 146 -17.21 -19.34 2.14
N SER A 147 -18.04 -18.35 1.84
CA SER A 147 -19.50 -18.50 1.79
C SER A 147 -19.94 -19.04 0.43
N GLU A 148 -20.95 -19.93 0.44
CA GLU A 148 -21.63 -20.37 -0.79
C GLU A 148 -22.51 -19.26 -1.38
N ASN A 149 -22.88 -18.28 -0.58
CA ASN A 149 -23.71 -17.16 -1.01
C ASN A 149 -22.87 -16.05 -1.61
N ILE A 150 -23.16 -15.67 -2.84
CA ILE A 150 -22.56 -14.50 -3.49
C ILE A 150 -23.17 -13.25 -2.85
N PRO A 151 -22.35 -12.30 -2.35
CA PRO A 151 -22.84 -11.04 -1.80
C PRO A 151 -23.65 -10.25 -2.83
N ASP A 152 -24.64 -9.52 -2.36
CA ASP A 152 -25.36 -8.57 -3.21
C ASP A 152 -24.41 -7.48 -3.73
N SER A 153 -24.69 -7.03 -4.94
CA SER A 153 -23.94 -5.91 -5.51
C SER A 153 -24.21 -4.62 -4.76
N ALA A 154 -23.16 -3.82 -4.51
CA ALA A 154 -23.39 -2.46 -4.03
C ALA A 154 -24.25 -1.68 -5.01
N GLU A 155 -25.15 -0.82 -4.50
CA GLU A 155 -26.06 -0.02 -5.32
C GLU A 155 -25.33 0.86 -6.35
N SER A 156 -24.14 1.34 -5.99
CA SER A 156 -23.26 2.17 -6.85
C SER A 156 -22.30 1.39 -7.74
N CYS A 157 -22.39 0.06 -7.78
CA CYS A 157 -21.44 -0.77 -8.54
C CYS A 157 -21.73 -0.72 -10.05
N GLN A 158 -21.01 0.14 -10.76
CA GLN A 158 -21.14 0.30 -12.23
C GLN A 158 -20.85 -0.99 -13.00
N PHE A 159 -19.93 -1.83 -12.51
CA PHE A 159 -19.62 -3.12 -13.13
C PHE A 159 -20.82 -4.09 -13.02
N CYS A 160 -21.46 -4.15 -11.86
CA CYS A 160 -22.65 -4.99 -11.66
C CYS A 160 -23.82 -4.49 -12.51
N ASP A 161 -24.00 -3.18 -12.62
CA ASP A 161 -25.02 -2.60 -13.49
C ASP A 161 -24.78 -2.89 -14.96
N TYR A 162 -23.53 -2.78 -15.41
CA TYR A 162 -23.16 -3.19 -16.75
C TYR A 162 -23.50 -4.66 -17.01
N ARG A 163 -23.11 -5.57 -16.11
CA ARG A 163 -23.40 -7.02 -16.26
C ARG A 163 -24.89 -7.32 -16.32
N LYS A 164 -25.74 -6.58 -15.63
CA LYS A 164 -27.20 -6.74 -15.70
C LYS A 164 -27.77 -6.32 -17.06
N LYS A 165 -27.14 -5.33 -17.71
CA LYS A 165 -27.60 -4.78 -19.01
C LYS A 165 -27.18 -5.61 -20.22
N VAL A 166 -26.12 -6.42 -20.09
CA VAL A 166 -25.55 -7.22 -21.22
C VAL A 166 -25.91 -8.72 -21.15
N LYS A 167 -26.77 -9.10 -20.21
CA LYS A 167 -27.45 -10.40 -20.20
C LYS A 167 -28.74 -10.31 -20.96
#